data_735407cb25d947692ad5f196ed8fcaf6
#
_entry.id   735407cb25d947692ad5f196ed8fcaf6
#
_cell.length_a   1.000
_cell.length_b   1.000
_cell.length_c   1.000
_cell.angle_alpha   90.00
_cell.angle_beta   90.00
_cell.angle_gamma   90.00
#
_symmetry.space_group_name_H-M   'P 1'
#
loop_
_entity.id
_entity.type
_entity.pdbx_description
1 polymer ?
#
loop_
_entity_poly.entity_id
_entity_poly.type
_entity_poly.pdbx_seq_one_letter_code
_entity_poly.pdbx_strand_id
1 'polypeptide(L)'
;KAAIATGVELLLREQGISRQDVEKVFIAGGFGNYIDLPNAIGLGLLEFDGEKIIKLSNSALIGAKMFLFEDDAFIDNLLPATSHLSLESSPAFLDVFCEKMSF
;
A
#
# COMPACT_ATOMS: atom_id res chain seq x y z
N LYS A 1 -7.99 6.12 9.12
CA LYS A 1 -7.75 6.93 7.93
C LYS A 1 -6.33 7.50 7.97
N ALA A 2 -5.99 8.36 8.93
CA ALA A 2 -4.71 9.06 8.98
C ALA A 2 -3.48 8.13 8.90
N ALA A 3 -3.46 7.04 9.66
CA ALA A 3 -2.32 6.11 9.68
C ALA A 3 -2.01 5.51 8.31
N ILE A 4 -3.04 5.09 7.57
CA ILE A 4 -2.85 4.52 6.22
C ILE A 4 -2.37 5.60 5.24
N ALA A 5 -3.01 6.77 5.24
CA ALA A 5 -2.61 7.87 4.37
C ALA A 5 -1.18 8.35 4.66
N THR A 6 -0.79 8.39 5.94
CA THR A 6 0.59 8.69 6.36
C THR A 6 1.58 7.65 5.84
N GLY A 7 1.25 6.37 6.00
CA GLY A 7 2.11 5.29 5.52
C GLY A 7 2.36 5.38 4.02
N VAL A 8 1.32 5.61 3.24
CA VAL A 8 1.43 5.81 1.79
C VAL A 8 2.30 7.02 1.45
N GLU A 9 2.09 8.15 2.13
CA GLU A 9 2.85 9.38 1.91
C GLU A 9 4.35 9.17 2.18
N LEU A 10 4.68 8.54 3.32
CA LEU A 10 6.08 8.29 3.69
C LEU A 10 6.76 7.30 2.74
N LEU A 11 6.05 6.27 2.29
CA LEU A 11 6.57 5.33 1.30
C LEU A 11 6.89 6.01 -0.03
N LEU A 12 6.01 6.89 -0.51
CA LEU A 12 6.25 7.65 -1.73
C LEU A 12 7.45 8.60 -1.60
N ARG A 13 7.56 9.29 -0.47
CA ARG A 13 8.70 10.18 -0.18
C ARG A 13 10.02 9.41 -0.14
N GLU A 14 10.05 8.26 0.50
CA GLU A 14 11.25 7.40 0.57
C GLU A 14 11.69 6.91 -0.81
N GLN A 15 10.73 6.62 -1.69
CA GLN A 15 11.02 6.22 -3.06
C GLN A 15 11.29 7.42 -4.00
N GLY A 16 11.10 8.65 -3.55
CA GLY A 16 11.28 9.84 -4.36
C GLY A 16 10.29 9.96 -5.53
N ILE A 17 9.10 9.38 -5.39
CA ILE A 17 8.03 9.40 -6.40
C ILE A 17 6.82 10.18 -5.90
N SER A 18 6.07 10.76 -6.82
CA SER A 18 4.80 11.42 -6.55
C SER A 18 3.62 10.46 -6.74
N ARG A 19 2.45 10.83 -6.20
CA ARG A 19 1.20 10.07 -6.44
C ARG A 19 0.83 10.00 -7.92
N GLN A 20 1.23 10.97 -8.70
CA GLN A 20 0.94 11.03 -10.15
C GLN A 20 1.73 9.96 -10.91
N ASP A 21 2.93 9.63 -10.43
CA ASP A 21 3.80 8.61 -11.02
C ASP A 21 3.31 7.17 -10.74
N VAL A 22 2.39 7.02 -9.79
CA VAL A 22 1.78 5.72 -9.47
C VAL A 22 0.77 5.36 -10.56
N GLU A 23 1.04 4.28 -11.28
CA GLU A 23 0.17 3.78 -12.33
C GLU A 23 -1.00 2.96 -11.78
N LYS A 24 -0.75 2.11 -10.79
CA LYS A 24 -1.74 1.20 -10.22
C LYS A 24 -1.59 1.11 -8.71
N VAL A 25 -2.73 1.00 -8.04
CA VAL A 25 -2.86 0.76 -6.60
C VAL A 25 -3.64 -0.52 -6.39
N PHE A 26 -3.04 -1.49 -5.74
CA PHE A 26 -3.70 -2.75 -5.45
C PHE A 26 -4.18 -2.80 -4.00
N ILE A 27 -5.47 -3.04 -3.80
CA ILE A 27 -6.05 -3.28 -2.48
C ILE A 27 -6.23 -4.79 -2.32
N ALA A 28 -5.46 -5.38 -1.44
CA ALA A 28 -5.44 -6.81 -1.19
C ALA A 28 -6.02 -7.17 0.18
N GLY A 29 -6.38 -8.44 0.34
CA GLY A 29 -6.91 -8.98 1.58
C GLY A 29 -8.42 -9.02 1.64
N GLY A 30 -8.96 -9.80 2.60
CA GLY A 30 -10.40 -10.04 2.71
C GLY A 30 -11.23 -8.77 2.92
N PHE A 31 -10.76 -7.84 3.73
CA PHE A 31 -11.44 -6.56 3.96
C PHE A 31 -11.42 -5.63 2.74
N GLY A 32 -10.41 -5.72 1.88
CA GLY A 32 -10.29 -4.90 0.68
C GLY A 32 -11.46 -5.06 -0.29
N ASN A 33 -12.10 -6.23 -0.29
CA ASN A 33 -13.26 -6.48 -1.15
C ASN A 33 -14.51 -5.68 -0.72
N TYR A 34 -14.62 -5.38 0.58
CA TYR A 34 -15.77 -4.70 1.15
C TYR A 34 -15.61 -3.18 1.23
N ILE A 35 -14.43 -2.65 0.96
CA ILE A 35 -14.20 -1.20 0.96
C ILE A 35 -15.01 -0.56 -0.17
N ASP A 36 -15.84 0.42 0.18
CA ASP A 36 -16.49 1.30 -0.77
C ASP A 36 -15.47 2.35 -1.25
N LEU A 37 -15.05 2.25 -2.52
CA LEU A 37 -14.00 3.08 -3.07
C LEU A 37 -14.35 4.57 -3.12
N PRO A 38 -15.54 4.99 -3.58
CA PRO A 38 -15.93 6.39 -3.55
C PRO A 38 -15.85 7.00 -2.15
N ASN A 39 -16.34 6.29 -1.14
CA ASN A 39 -16.28 6.76 0.24
C ASN A 39 -14.83 6.77 0.78
N ALA A 40 -14.03 5.76 0.47
CA ALA A 40 -12.62 5.70 0.88
C ALA A 40 -11.79 6.84 0.29
N ILE A 41 -12.04 7.18 -0.96
CA ILE A 41 -11.41 8.32 -1.64
C ILE A 41 -11.92 9.64 -1.03
N GLY A 42 -13.23 9.79 -0.91
CA GLY A 42 -13.86 11.00 -0.35
C GLY A 42 -13.42 11.32 1.08
N LEU A 43 -13.15 10.30 1.90
CA LEU A 43 -12.62 10.44 3.26
C LEU A 43 -11.10 10.69 3.30
N GLY A 44 -10.40 10.59 2.17
CA GLY A 44 -8.94 10.69 2.13
C GLY A 44 -8.23 9.48 2.75
N LEU A 45 -8.86 8.30 2.73
CA LEU A 45 -8.21 7.05 3.08
C LEU A 45 -7.29 6.59 1.94
N LEU A 46 -7.76 6.78 0.71
CA LEU A 46 -7.06 6.47 -0.52
C LEU A 46 -6.99 7.76 -1.36
N GLU A 47 -5.81 8.35 -1.44
CA GLU A 47 -5.59 9.61 -2.15
C GLU A 47 -5.08 9.36 -3.58
N PHE A 48 -5.79 8.51 -4.33
CA PHE A 48 -5.51 8.14 -5.71
C PHE A 48 -6.79 8.19 -6.54
N ASP A 49 -6.63 8.37 -7.85
CA ASP A 49 -7.75 8.29 -8.79
C ASP A 49 -8.35 6.88 -8.76
N GLY A 50 -9.67 6.80 -8.72
CA GLY A 50 -10.39 5.52 -8.62
C GLY A 50 -10.07 4.56 -9.76
N GLU A 51 -9.76 5.07 -10.95
CA GLU A 51 -9.38 4.28 -12.12
C GLU A 51 -8.04 3.55 -11.96
N LYS A 52 -7.17 4.06 -11.08
CA LYS A 52 -5.88 3.43 -10.75
C LYS A 52 -6.03 2.31 -9.72
N ILE A 53 -7.16 2.23 -9.02
CA ILE A 53 -7.36 1.33 -7.88
C ILE A 53 -7.94 -0.01 -8.35
N ILE A 54 -7.22 -1.08 -8.08
CA ILE A 54 -7.60 -2.45 -8.41
C ILE A 54 -7.78 -3.25 -7.13
N LYS A 55 -8.98 -3.81 -6.93
CA LYS A 55 -9.22 -4.72 -5.82
C LYS A 55 -8.69 -6.12 -6.17
N LEU A 56 -7.77 -6.61 -5.38
CA LEU A 56 -7.33 -8.00 -5.40
C LEU A 56 -8.06 -8.74 -4.27
N SER A 57 -8.51 -9.94 -4.57
CA SER A 57 -9.12 -10.83 -3.58
C SER A 57 -8.08 -11.26 -2.52
N ASN A 58 -8.16 -12.46 -1.99
CA ASN A 58 -7.22 -12.98 -1.01
C ASN A 58 -5.84 -13.28 -1.65
N SER A 59 -5.06 -12.22 -1.92
CA SER A 59 -3.73 -12.33 -2.53
C SER A 59 -2.73 -13.08 -1.66
N ALA A 60 -2.90 -13.06 -0.32
CA ALA A 60 -2.06 -13.83 0.58
C ALA A 60 -2.20 -15.34 0.35
N LEU A 61 -3.43 -15.83 0.14
CA LEU A 61 -3.66 -17.23 -0.18
C LEU A 61 -3.09 -17.60 -1.57
N ILE A 62 -3.22 -16.70 -2.54
CA ILE A 62 -2.65 -16.89 -3.88
C ILE A 62 -1.12 -16.98 -3.77
N GLY A 63 -0.50 -16.05 -3.05
CA GLY A 63 0.95 -16.06 -2.80
C GLY A 63 1.41 -17.33 -2.10
N ALA A 64 0.71 -17.77 -1.06
CA ALA A 64 1.03 -19.02 -0.38
C ALA A 64 0.96 -20.24 -1.31
N LYS A 65 -0.04 -20.29 -2.20
CA LYS A 65 -0.13 -21.35 -3.22
C LYS A 65 1.04 -21.28 -4.21
N MET A 66 1.43 -20.09 -4.65
CA MET A 66 2.60 -19.93 -5.53
C MET A 66 3.86 -20.49 -4.86
N PHE A 67 4.11 -20.15 -3.60
CA PHE A 67 5.26 -20.68 -2.85
C PHE A 67 5.29 -22.21 -2.73
N LEU A 68 4.14 -22.88 -2.81
CA LEU A 68 4.09 -24.36 -2.78
C LEU A 68 4.52 -25.00 -4.10
N PHE A 69 4.46 -24.28 -5.20
CA PHE A 69 4.71 -24.82 -6.55
C PHE A 69 5.93 -24.20 -7.23
N GLU A 70 6.43 -23.09 -6.70
CA GLU A 70 7.64 -22.43 -7.21
C GLU A 70 8.89 -23.07 -6.59
N ASP A 71 10.00 -22.95 -7.27
CA ASP A 71 11.30 -23.40 -6.80
C ASP A 71 11.96 -22.37 -5.87
N ASP A 72 13.05 -22.79 -5.20
CA ASP A 72 13.80 -21.92 -4.27
C ASP A 72 14.36 -20.69 -4.99
N ALA A 73 14.66 -20.77 -6.29
CA ALA A 73 15.17 -19.64 -7.08
C ALA A 73 14.16 -18.49 -7.16
N PHE A 74 12.87 -18.75 -7.15
CA PHE A 74 11.84 -17.71 -7.09
C PHE A 74 11.96 -16.90 -5.80
N ILE A 75 12.12 -17.59 -4.66
CA ILE A 75 12.25 -16.97 -3.33
C ILE A 75 13.57 -16.18 -3.26
N ASP A 76 14.67 -16.77 -3.72
CA ASP A 76 16.00 -16.18 -3.70
C ASP A 76 16.06 -14.87 -4.53
N ASN A 77 15.28 -14.78 -5.59
CA ASN A 77 15.17 -13.55 -6.39
C ASN A 77 14.25 -12.51 -5.75
N LEU A 78 13.23 -12.92 -5.00
CA LEU A 78 12.26 -12.02 -4.38
C LEU A 78 12.82 -11.32 -3.15
N LEU A 79 13.59 -12.02 -2.31
CA LEU A 79 14.14 -11.48 -1.06
C LEU A 79 15.01 -10.24 -1.25
N PRO A 80 15.99 -10.22 -2.18
CA PRO A 80 16.82 -9.02 -2.42
C PRO A 80 16.03 -7.82 -2.96
N ALA A 81 14.89 -8.06 -3.61
CA ALA A 81 14.02 -7.01 -4.13
C ALA A 81 13.07 -6.43 -3.07
N THR A 82 13.06 -7.00 -1.85
CA THR A 82 12.18 -6.60 -0.76
C THR A 82 12.96 -5.77 0.26
N SER A 83 12.40 -4.62 0.64
CA SER A 83 12.95 -3.78 1.71
C SER A 83 11.88 -3.46 2.74
N HIS A 84 12.31 -3.26 4.00
CA HIS A 84 11.46 -2.86 5.09
C HIS A 84 11.67 -1.38 5.41
N LEU A 85 10.57 -0.64 5.57
CA LEU A 85 10.58 0.73 6.06
C LEU A 85 9.84 0.80 7.40
N SER A 86 10.56 1.20 8.47
CA SER A 86 9.97 1.46 9.78
C SER A 86 9.37 2.85 9.79
N LEU A 87 8.06 2.94 9.64
CA LEU A 87 7.35 4.21 9.52
C LEU A 87 7.41 5.04 10.80
N GLU A 88 7.32 4.39 11.96
CA GLU A 88 7.38 5.02 13.28
C GLU A 88 8.74 5.67 13.57
N SER A 89 9.78 5.24 12.89
CA SER A 89 11.14 5.82 13.03
C SER A 89 11.35 7.05 12.15
N SER A 90 10.41 7.35 11.26
CA SER A 90 10.52 8.52 10.39
C SER A 90 10.33 9.82 11.20
N PRO A 91 11.27 10.78 11.15
CA PRO A 91 11.11 12.08 11.80
C PRO A 91 9.87 12.85 11.33
N ALA A 92 9.42 12.59 10.09
CA ALA A 92 8.25 13.24 9.50
C ALA A 92 6.93 12.54 9.87
N PHE A 93 6.95 11.41 10.59
CA PHE A 93 5.74 10.61 10.84
C PHE A 93 4.65 11.42 11.55
N LEU A 94 4.99 12.08 12.65
CA LEU A 94 4.01 12.83 13.45
C LEU A 94 3.41 14.01 12.68
N ASP A 95 4.24 14.75 11.95
CA ASP A 95 3.79 15.92 11.19
C ASP A 95 2.81 15.48 10.08
N VAL A 96 3.20 14.48 9.28
CA VAL A 96 2.34 13.93 8.23
C VAL A 96 1.07 13.30 8.82
N PHE A 97 1.18 12.61 9.95
CA PHE A 97 0.02 12.01 10.61
C PHE A 97 -0.99 13.07 11.04
N CYS A 98 -0.53 14.17 11.65
CA CYS A 98 -1.38 15.29 12.05
C CYS A 98 -2.05 15.95 10.82
N GLU A 99 -1.31 16.17 9.73
CA GLU A 99 -1.87 16.67 8.47
C GLU A 99 -2.99 15.78 7.94
N LYS A 100 -2.79 14.44 8.01
CA LYS A 100 -3.76 13.45 7.52
C LYS A 100 -4.93 13.18 8.46
N MET A 101 -4.95 13.74 9.66
CA MET A 101 -6.09 13.63 10.58
C MET A 101 -7.29 14.47 10.14
N SER A 102 -7.08 15.57 9.44
CA SER A 102 -8.16 16.41 8.91
C SER A 102 -8.96 15.70 7.82
N PHE A 103 -10.21 16.06 7.72
CA PHE A 103 -11.10 15.60 6.66
C PHE A 103 -11.21 16.67 5.57
#